data_eff8c4e0197064a435a6938fe04ed067
#
_entry.id   eff8c4e0197064a435a6938fe04ed067
#
_cell.length_a   1.000
_cell.length_b   1.000
_cell.length_c   1.000
_cell.angle_alpha   90.00
_cell.angle_beta   90.00
_cell.angle_gamma   90.00
#
_symmetry.space_group_name_H-M   'P 1'
#
loop_
_entity.id
_entity.type
_entity.pdbx_description
1 polymer ?
#
loop_
_entity_poly.entity_id
_entity_poly.type
_entity_poly.pdbx_seq_one_letter_code
_entity_poly.pdbx_strand_id
1 'polypeptide(L)'
;EMVLGLAVDDLWRAIPDALRADLGDVPALAHTLEQGATELRGLITSLQESEASDGVSDADRAAIVETRISLETRHRETIATLERVRLQLLRLLADRQQTGALTQQLEAARVIEASLHRDVAGHAEVRRLLHRPKRAAAPGTPTPTPPPERAAA
;
A
#
# COMPACT_ATOMS: atom_id res chain seq x y z
N GLU A 1 8.21 11.49 4.75
CA GLU A 1 6.76 11.39 4.52
C GLU A 1 6.01 12.13 5.63
N MET A 2 6.21 11.79 6.87
CA MET A 2 5.59 12.46 8.04
C MET A 2 5.77 13.99 8.05
N VAL A 3 6.85 14.52 7.49
CA VAL A 3 7.13 15.96 7.40
C VAL A 3 6.22 16.66 6.38
N LEU A 4 5.77 15.95 5.34
CA LEU A 4 4.92 16.53 4.28
C LEU A 4 3.48 16.77 4.79
N GLY A 5 2.89 15.84 5.53
CA GLY A 5 1.56 16.00 6.11
C GLY A 5 1.51 17.12 7.13
N LEU A 6 2.49 17.19 8.03
CA LEU A 6 2.60 18.31 8.97
C LEU A 6 2.70 19.67 8.24
N ALA A 7 3.46 19.73 7.14
CA ALA A 7 3.54 20.94 6.33
C ALA A 7 2.22 21.28 5.65
N VAL A 8 1.42 20.29 5.24
CA VAL A 8 0.06 20.48 4.69
C VAL A 8 -0.88 21.03 5.77
N ASP A 9 -0.83 20.48 6.99
CA ASP A 9 -1.65 20.94 8.12
C ASP A 9 -1.39 22.42 8.46
N ASP A 10 -0.12 22.82 8.51
CA ASP A 10 0.25 24.21 8.82
C ASP A 10 -0.21 25.16 7.71
N LEU A 11 -0.03 24.80 6.46
CA LEU A 11 -0.53 25.57 5.33
C LEU A 11 -2.06 25.66 5.33
N TRP A 12 -2.74 24.55 5.64
CA TRP A 12 -4.20 24.50 5.71
C TRP A 12 -4.77 25.44 6.77
N ARG A 13 -4.14 25.52 7.95
CA ARG A 13 -4.55 26.46 9.02
C ARG A 13 -4.39 27.91 8.61
N ALA A 14 -3.44 28.22 7.72
CA ALA A 14 -3.22 29.55 7.20
C ALA A 14 -4.24 29.97 6.11
N ILE A 15 -5.00 29.04 5.53
CA ILE A 15 -6.02 29.31 4.52
C ILE A 15 -7.29 29.87 5.20
N PRO A 16 -7.90 30.96 4.66
CA PRO A 16 -9.17 31.48 5.17
C PRO A 16 -10.31 30.46 5.12
N ASP A 17 -11.19 30.47 6.13
CA ASP A 17 -12.31 29.53 6.27
C ASP A 17 -13.24 29.49 5.05
N ALA A 18 -13.48 30.63 4.43
CA ALA A 18 -14.32 30.73 3.23
C ALA A 18 -13.77 29.90 2.06
N LEU A 19 -12.45 29.80 1.92
CA LEU A 19 -11.82 28.99 0.88
C LEU A 19 -11.73 27.51 1.29
N ARG A 20 -11.59 27.22 2.60
CA ARG A 20 -11.56 25.85 3.10
C ARG A 20 -12.86 25.10 2.86
N ALA A 21 -13.99 25.77 2.95
CA ALA A 21 -15.31 25.17 2.73
C ALA A 21 -15.46 24.55 1.34
N ASP A 22 -14.85 25.13 0.32
CA ASP A 22 -14.93 24.67 -1.08
C ASP A 22 -13.93 23.55 -1.40
N LEU A 23 -12.88 23.37 -0.58
CA LEU A 23 -11.78 22.44 -0.86
C LEU A 23 -11.95 21.05 -0.20
N GLY A 24 -12.89 20.93 0.76
CA GLY A 24 -13.08 19.70 1.54
C GLY A 24 -11.95 19.47 2.56
N ASP A 25 -11.82 18.24 3.04
CA ASP A 25 -10.83 17.89 4.08
C ASP A 25 -9.47 17.51 3.48
N VAL A 26 -8.69 18.52 3.10
CA VAL A 26 -7.34 18.34 2.55
C VAL A 26 -6.36 17.70 3.54
N PRO A 27 -6.36 18.06 4.85
CA PRO A 27 -5.52 17.39 5.84
C PRO A 27 -5.78 15.89 5.94
N ALA A 28 -7.04 15.47 6.02
CA ALA A 28 -7.37 14.04 6.09
C ALA A 28 -6.86 13.29 4.85
N LEU A 29 -7.04 13.88 3.65
CA LEU A 29 -6.52 13.31 2.40
C LEU A 29 -4.99 13.19 2.43
N ALA A 30 -4.27 14.22 2.90
CA ALA A 30 -2.82 14.19 3.01
C ALA A 30 -2.34 13.09 3.98
N HIS A 31 -2.97 12.96 5.13
CA HIS A 31 -2.64 11.91 6.11
C HIS A 31 -2.91 10.51 5.57
N THR A 32 -4.02 10.31 4.85
CA THR A 32 -4.29 9.01 4.20
C THR A 32 -3.22 8.66 3.16
N LEU A 33 -2.80 9.62 2.34
CA LEU A 33 -1.72 9.42 1.37
C LEU A 33 -0.37 9.14 2.04
N GLU A 34 -0.04 9.81 3.14
CA GLU A 34 1.18 9.54 3.93
C GLU A 34 1.17 8.13 4.53
N GLN A 35 0.06 7.74 5.11
CA GLN A 35 -0.10 6.40 5.65
C GLN A 35 0.06 5.35 4.55
N GLY A 36 -0.61 5.52 3.40
CA GLY A 36 -0.47 4.63 2.25
C GLY A 36 0.97 4.55 1.73
N ALA A 37 1.69 5.68 1.66
CA ALA A 37 3.09 5.68 1.27
C ALA A 37 3.97 4.90 2.26
N THR A 38 3.71 5.03 3.56
CA THR A 38 4.42 4.30 4.61
C THR A 38 4.17 2.79 4.51
N GLU A 39 2.93 2.39 4.26
CA GLU A 39 2.56 0.99 4.06
C GLU A 39 3.20 0.39 2.81
N LEU A 40 3.19 1.13 1.68
CA LEU A 40 3.89 0.72 0.46
C LEU A 40 5.38 0.52 0.69
N ARG A 41 6.04 1.40 1.44
CA ARG A 41 7.45 1.26 1.80
C ARG A 41 7.69 -0.02 2.60
N GLY A 42 6.84 -0.32 3.58
CA GLY A 42 6.92 -1.57 4.35
C GLY A 42 6.80 -2.81 3.47
N LEU A 43 5.88 -2.80 2.49
CA LEU A 43 5.72 -3.88 1.52
C LEU A 43 6.95 -4.04 0.62
N ILE A 44 7.50 -2.94 0.11
CA ILE A 44 8.72 -2.94 -0.71
C ILE A 44 9.88 -3.58 0.07
N THR A 45 10.07 -3.19 1.33
CA THR A 45 11.11 -3.77 2.19
C THR A 45 10.90 -5.28 2.38
N SER A 46 9.68 -5.73 2.67
CA SER A 46 9.37 -7.16 2.83
C SER A 46 9.61 -7.96 1.56
N LEU A 47 9.34 -7.38 0.38
CA LEU A 47 9.64 -8.02 -0.90
C LEU A 47 11.14 -8.11 -1.17
N GLN A 48 11.92 -7.06 -0.82
CA GLN A 48 13.38 -7.08 -0.93
C GLN A 48 14.01 -8.18 -0.05
N GLU A 49 13.51 -8.33 1.18
CA GLU A 49 13.92 -9.42 2.09
C GLU A 49 13.59 -10.80 1.51
N SER A 50 12.40 -10.94 0.92
CA SER A 50 11.96 -12.19 0.28
C SER A 50 12.78 -12.51 -0.98
N GLU A 51 13.14 -11.51 -1.78
CA GLU A 51 13.99 -11.64 -2.96
C GLU A 51 15.39 -12.13 -2.60
N ALA A 52 15.92 -11.68 -1.45
CA ALA A 52 17.25 -12.05 -0.93
C ALA A 52 17.27 -13.43 -0.24
N SER A 53 16.11 -14.06 -0.01
CA SER A 53 16.04 -15.34 0.72
C SER A 53 16.53 -16.51 -0.12
N ASP A 54 17.31 -17.39 0.51
CA ASP A 54 17.73 -18.65 -0.10
C ASP A 54 16.54 -19.61 -0.24
N GLY A 55 16.40 -20.23 -1.41
CA GLY A 55 15.36 -21.22 -1.69
C GLY A 55 14.13 -20.71 -2.46
N VAL A 56 14.12 -19.46 -2.88
CA VAL A 56 13.12 -18.92 -3.81
C VAL A 56 13.46 -19.36 -5.23
N SER A 57 12.47 -19.92 -5.96
CA SER A 57 12.67 -20.31 -7.36
C SER A 57 12.89 -19.08 -8.24
N ASP A 58 13.56 -19.24 -9.38
CA ASP A 58 13.81 -18.13 -10.32
C ASP A 58 12.50 -17.52 -10.84
N ALA A 59 11.46 -18.33 -11.04
CA ALA A 59 10.14 -17.84 -11.46
C ALA A 59 9.47 -17.00 -10.37
N ASP A 60 9.52 -17.44 -9.10
CA ASP A 60 8.96 -16.69 -7.97
C ASP A 60 9.76 -15.40 -7.76
N ARG A 61 11.09 -15.45 -7.89
CA ARG A 61 11.96 -14.27 -7.80
C ARG A 61 11.61 -13.23 -8.85
N ALA A 62 11.37 -13.65 -10.10
CA ALA A 62 10.96 -12.73 -11.16
C ALA A 62 9.61 -12.06 -10.85
N ALA A 63 8.63 -12.80 -10.33
CA ALA A 63 7.33 -12.26 -9.92
C ALA A 63 7.45 -11.29 -8.72
N ILE A 64 8.32 -11.57 -7.75
CA ILE A 64 8.62 -10.68 -6.62
C ILE A 64 9.22 -9.35 -7.13
N VAL A 65 10.19 -9.42 -8.03
CA VAL A 65 10.83 -8.22 -8.62
C VAL A 65 9.81 -7.36 -9.38
N GLU A 66 8.96 -7.96 -10.21
CA GLU A 66 7.92 -7.24 -10.95
C GLU A 66 6.95 -6.52 -9.99
N THR A 67 6.49 -7.24 -8.97
CA THR A 67 5.62 -6.67 -7.94
C THR A 67 6.29 -5.52 -7.19
N ARG A 68 7.56 -5.66 -6.81
CA ARG A 68 8.33 -4.62 -6.14
C ARG A 68 8.46 -3.36 -7.01
N ILE A 69 8.80 -3.50 -8.30
CA ILE A 69 8.90 -2.36 -9.24
C ILE A 69 7.56 -1.62 -9.36
N SER A 70 6.46 -2.35 -9.42
CA SER A 70 5.12 -1.75 -9.44
C SER A 70 4.83 -0.94 -8.17
N LEU A 71 5.12 -1.48 -6.99
CA LEU A 71 4.94 -0.80 -5.70
C LEU A 71 5.85 0.42 -5.56
N GLU A 72 7.11 0.34 -5.99
CA GLU A 72 8.04 1.47 -5.99
C GLU A 72 7.54 2.62 -6.88
N THR A 73 6.93 2.29 -8.03
CA THR A 73 6.34 3.30 -8.91
C THR A 73 5.17 3.99 -8.23
N ARG A 74 4.25 3.23 -7.62
CA ARG A 74 3.12 3.79 -6.88
C ARG A 74 3.55 4.61 -5.67
N HIS A 75 4.54 4.16 -4.92
CA HIS A 75 5.11 4.94 -3.81
C HIS A 75 5.61 6.31 -4.29
N ARG A 76 6.37 6.35 -5.40
CA ARG A 76 6.85 7.61 -6.00
C ARG A 76 5.71 8.51 -6.45
N GLU A 77 4.67 7.96 -7.08
CA GLU A 77 3.49 8.71 -7.51
C GLU A 77 2.74 9.33 -6.32
N THR A 78 2.60 8.58 -5.22
CA THR A 78 1.95 9.05 -3.99
C THR A 78 2.72 10.23 -3.38
N ILE A 79 4.05 10.11 -3.24
CA ILE A 79 4.89 11.19 -2.74
C ILE A 79 4.83 12.43 -3.65
N ALA A 80 4.93 12.23 -4.97
CA ALA A 80 4.82 13.34 -5.93
C ALA A 80 3.45 14.05 -5.85
N THR A 81 2.39 13.32 -5.52
CA THR A 81 1.05 13.87 -5.35
C THR A 81 0.96 14.71 -4.08
N LEU A 82 1.49 14.24 -2.94
CA LEU A 82 1.59 15.00 -1.70
C LEU A 82 2.36 16.32 -1.90
N GLU A 83 3.49 16.27 -2.60
CA GLU A 83 4.27 17.46 -2.92
C GLU A 83 3.49 18.44 -3.81
N ARG A 84 2.74 17.95 -4.78
CA ARG A 84 1.89 18.82 -5.62
C ARG A 84 0.79 19.48 -4.81
N VAL A 85 0.10 18.74 -3.92
CA VAL A 85 -0.91 19.30 -3.02
C VAL A 85 -0.30 20.41 -2.16
N ARG A 86 0.85 20.15 -1.53
CA ARG A 86 1.58 21.14 -0.74
C ARG A 86 1.93 22.40 -1.54
N LEU A 87 2.48 22.23 -2.76
CA LEU A 87 2.83 23.37 -3.62
C LEU A 87 1.60 24.19 -4.07
N GLN A 88 0.47 23.53 -4.30
CA GLN A 88 -0.78 24.22 -4.65
C GLN A 88 -1.35 25.00 -3.46
N LEU A 89 -1.25 24.48 -2.23
CA LEU A 89 -1.62 25.22 -1.02
C LEU A 89 -0.74 26.46 -0.83
N LEU A 90 0.57 26.35 -1.07
CA LEU A 90 1.48 27.51 -1.05
C LEU A 90 1.10 28.56 -2.09
N ARG A 91 0.76 28.14 -3.32
CA ARG A 91 0.31 29.04 -4.39
C ARG A 91 -1.01 29.71 -4.04
N LEU A 92 -1.96 28.97 -3.46
CA LEU A 92 -3.23 29.54 -3.01
C LEU A 92 -3.06 30.60 -1.92
N LEU A 93 -2.10 30.40 -1.02
CA LEU A 93 -1.75 31.39 0.01
C LEU A 93 -1.10 32.63 -0.61
N ALA A 94 -0.29 32.47 -1.68
CA ALA A 94 0.35 33.57 -2.39
C ALA A 94 -0.62 34.31 -3.32
N ASP A 95 -1.55 33.61 -3.98
CA ASP A 95 -2.53 34.14 -4.91
C ASP A 95 -3.90 33.47 -4.72
N ARG A 96 -4.82 34.19 -4.10
CA ARG A 96 -6.17 33.72 -3.77
C ARG A 96 -7.06 33.39 -4.99
N GLN A 97 -6.64 33.70 -6.22
CA GLN A 97 -7.40 33.43 -7.44
C GLN A 97 -7.16 32.03 -8.03
N GLN A 98 -6.25 31.23 -7.46
CA GLN A 98 -5.86 29.92 -8.02
C GLN A 98 -6.60 28.70 -7.43
N THR A 99 -7.82 28.85 -6.95
CA THR A 99 -8.61 27.75 -6.36
C THR A 99 -8.87 26.60 -7.34
N GLY A 100 -9.10 26.89 -8.63
CA GLY A 100 -9.41 25.88 -9.64
C GLY A 100 -8.29 24.86 -9.88
N ALA A 101 -7.02 25.30 -9.86
CA ALA A 101 -5.88 24.41 -10.02
C ALA A 101 -5.73 23.45 -8.81
N LEU A 102 -6.02 23.93 -7.60
CA LEU A 102 -5.98 23.11 -6.39
C LEU A 102 -7.09 22.05 -6.40
N THR A 103 -8.32 22.42 -6.77
CA THR A 103 -9.44 21.47 -6.87
C THR A 103 -9.11 20.31 -7.81
N GLN A 104 -8.53 20.60 -8.97
CA GLN A 104 -8.11 19.55 -9.91
C GLN A 104 -7.03 18.63 -9.32
N GLN A 105 -6.07 19.17 -8.57
CA GLN A 105 -5.03 18.36 -7.91
C GLN A 105 -5.61 17.52 -6.77
N LEU A 106 -6.59 18.02 -6.04
CA LEU A 106 -7.27 17.27 -4.99
C LEU A 106 -8.08 16.10 -5.56
N GLU A 107 -8.74 16.27 -6.70
CA GLU A 107 -9.42 15.16 -7.39
C GLU A 107 -8.41 14.10 -7.85
N ALA A 108 -7.28 14.49 -8.43
CA ALA A 108 -6.22 13.54 -8.78
C ALA A 108 -5.68 12.80 -7.55
N ALA A 109 -5.50 13.50 -6.42
CA ALA A 109 -5.06 12.90 -5.15
C ALA A 109 -6.07 11.89 -4.60
N ARG A 110 -7.38 12.15 -4.67
CA ARG A 110 -8.44 11.21 -4.28
C ARG A 110 -8.45 9.94 -5.12
N VAL A 111 -8.18 10.05 -6.42
CA VAL A 111 -8.06 8.86 -7.29
C VAL A 111 -6.89 7.98 -6.84
N ILE A 112 -5.75 8.58 -6.48
CA ILE A 112 -4.58 7.86 -5.96
C ILE A 112 -4.90 7.23 -4.60
N GLU A 113 -5.55 7.96 -3.69
CA GLU A 113 -6.01 7.44 -2.40
C GLU A 113 -6.88 6.18 -2.57
N ALA A 114 -7.90 6.26 -3.43
CA ALA A 114 -8.79 5.13 -3.71
C ALA A 114 -8.06 3.92 -4.33
N SER A 115 -7.02 4.17 -5.12
CA SER A 115 -6.15 3.13 -5.67
C SER A 115 -5.28 2.50 -4.59
N LEU A 116 -4.64 3.30 -3.74
CA LEU A 116 -3.81 2.83 -2.62
C LEU A 116 -4.58 1.90 -1.69
N HIS A 117 -5.82 2.26 -1.34
CA HIS A 117 -6.64 1.44 -0.44
C HIS A 117 -6.91 0.04 -0.99
N ARG A 118 -7.17 -0.07 -2.30
CA ARG A 118 -7.37 -1.36 -2.99
C ARG A 118 -6.10 -2.19 -3.05
N ASP A 119 -4.97 -1.56 -3.32
CA ASP A 119 -3.69 -2.25 -3.47
C ASP A 119 -3.16 -2.77 -2.13
N VAL A 120 -3.21 -1.96 -1.09
CA VAL A 120 -2.81 -2.36 0.27
C VAL A 120 -3.67 -3.52 0.77
N ALA A 121 -5.00 -3.49 0.52
CA ALA A 121 -5.88 -4.61 0.87
C ALA A 121 -5.53 -5.90 0.12
N GLY A 122 -5.26 -5.81 -1.19
CA GLY A 122 -4.84 -6.94 -2.02
C GLY A 122 -3.51 -7.55 -1.55
N HIS A 123 -2.53 -6.72 -1.23
CA HIS A 123 -1.23 -7.19 -0.75
C HIS A 123 -1.27 -7.75 0.68
N ALA A 124 -2.17 -7.30 1.54
CA ALA A 124 -2.39 -7.90 2.86
C ALA A 124 -2.87 -9.35 2.74
N GLU A 125 -3.71 -9.65 1.76
CA GLU A 125 -4.17 -11.03 1.48
C GLU A 125 -3.03 -11.91 0.95
N VAL A 126 -2.23 -11.40 0.02
CA VAL A 126 -1.03 -12.11 -0.48
C VAL A 126 -0.07 -12.42 0.66
N ARG A 127 0.17 -11.46 1.58
CA ARG A 127 1.01 -11.67 2.75
C ARG A 127 0.47 -12.78 3.65
N ARG A 128 -0.84 -12.84 3.90
CA ARG A 128 -1.47 -13.94 4.64
C ARG A 128 -1.23 -15.29 3.99
N LEU A 129 -1.31 -15.37 2.68
CA LEU A 129 -1.09 -16.61 1.94
C LEU A 129 0.37 -17.06 2.00
N LEU A 130 1.33 -16.13 1.87
CA LEU A 130 2.77 -16.41 1.96
C LEU A 130 3.21 -16.84 3.36
N HIS A 131 2.58 -16.29 4.43
CA HIS A 131 2.88 -16.66 5.82
C HIS A 131 2.03 -17.80 6.35
N ARG A 132 1.19 -18.43 5.51
CA ARG A 132 0.45 -19.62 5.91
C ARG A 132 1.46 -20.76 6.14
N PRO A 133 1.64 -21.26 7.38
CA PRO A 133 2.59 -22.34 7.62
C PRO A 133 2.18 -23.51 6.73
N LYS A 134 3.14 -24.01 5.95
CA LYS A 134 2.96 -25.20 5.11
C LYS A 134 2.37 -26.28 6.01
N ARG A 135 1.07 -26.54 5.86
CA ARG A 135 0.34 -27.51 6.67
C ARG A 135 1.15 -28.81 6.64
N ALA A 136 1.77 -29.15 7.75
CA ALA A 136 2.53 -30.38 7.88
C ALA A 136 1.66 -31.51 7.29
N ALA A 137 2.21 -32.23 6.33
CA ALA A 137 1.56 -33.38 5.74
C ALA A 137 1.04 -34.24 6.89
N ALA A 138 -0.25 -34.48 6.92
CA ALA A 138 -0.86 -35.32 7.94
C ALA A 138 -0.06 -36.62 8.02
N PRO A 139 0.34 -37.06 9.24
CA PRO A 139 1.01 -38.36 9.38
C PRO A 139 0.10 -39.43 8.79
N GLY A 140 0.72 -40.28 7.95
CA GLY A 140 0.03 -41.24 7.10
C GLY A 140 -1.09 -42.00 7.81
N THR A 141 -2.19 -42.16 7.11
CA THR A 141 -3.25 -43.10 7.41
C THR A 141 -2.61 -44.47 7.75
N PRO A 142 -2.95 -45.06 8.91
CA PRO A 142 -2.47 -46.41 9.22
C PRO A 142 -2.99 -47.37 8.16
N THR A 143 -2.08 -48.08 7.54
CA THR A 143 -2.36 -49.18 6.58
C THR A 143 -3.27 -50.18 7.27
N PRO A 144 -4.42 -50.56 6.70
CA PRO A 144 -5.26 -51.59 7.30
C PRO A 144 -4.50 -52.93 7.30
N THR A 145 -4.34 -53.49 8.48
CA THR A 145 -3.78 -54.84 8.71
C THR A 145 -4.64 -55.87 7.98
N PRO A 146 -4.08 -56.74 7.13
CA PRO A 146 -4.85 -57.79 6.51
C PRO A 146 -5.35 -58.81 7.56
N PRO A 147 -6.55 -59.37 7.38
CA PRO A 147 -7.11 -60.33 8.32
C PRO A 147 -6.29 -61.65 8.36
N PRO A 148 -6.23 -62.35 9.51
CA PRO A 148 -5.48 -63.60 9.63
C PRO A 148 -6.11 -64.67 8.75
N GLU A 149 -5.28 -65.34 7.96
CA GLU A 149 -5.59 -66.47 7.11
C GLU A 149 -6.04 -67.63 8.01
N ARG A 150 -7.28 -68.04 7.88
CA ARG A 150 -7.78 -69.22 8.56
C ARG A 150 -7.13 -70.46 7.96
N ALA A 151 -6.24 -71.09 8.72
CA ALA A 151 -5.79 -72.49 8.44
C ALA A 151 -6.96 -73.39 8.46
N ALA A 152 -7.27 -74.00 7.32
CA ALA A 152 -8.16 -75.19 7.24
C ALA A 152 -7.34 -76.42 7.55
N ALA A 153 -7.77 -77.11 8.59
CA ALA A 153 -7.46 -78.55 8.85
C ALA A 153 -8.51 -79.41 8.25
#